data_c7c6dc19a679097629574a7a3bd1e3d1
#
_entry.id   c7c6dc19a679097629574a7a3bd1e3d1
#
_cell.length_a   1.000
_cell.length_b   1.000
_cell.length_c   1.000
_cell.angle_alpha   90.00
_cell.angle_beta   90.00
_cell.angle_gamma   90.00
#
_symmetry.space_group_name_H-M   'P 1'
#
loop_
_entity.id
_entity.type
_entity.pdbx_description
1 polymer ?
#
loop_
_entity_poly.entity_id
_entity_poly.type
_entity_poly.pdbx_seq_one_letter_code
_entity_poly.pdbx_strand_id
1 'polypeptide(L)'
;MTNTTSPRPMQKEKKKVIEKATLHPSNKHRDRYDFIALIKTCPELEKYVKINTQGDESIDFANPKAVKWLNKALLQTYYSIENWTIPTGYLCPPIPGRADYIHHIAELLGSSNNGRIPVGNKIRCLDIGVGASCIYPIIGNKEYGWSFIGSEIDPKALASAQRIIQENAFLTKDITLRLQENPKDIFHGIMERSEPVDITICNPPFHSSAEESERETLKKLSSLNKKKITTPVLNFGGQNNELWCEGGEVRFVRDMIRQSKQFSTNC
;
A
#
# COMPACT_ATOMS: atom_id res chain seq x y z
N MET A 1 51.20 -38.19 26.83
CA MET A 1 50.81 -36.80 26.57
C MET A 1 49.87 -36.81 25.38
N THR A 2 48.55 -36.81 25.62
CA THR A 2 47.49 -36.91 24.60
C THR A 2 46.94 -35.51 24.39
N ASN A 3 47.22 -34.93 23.22
CA ASN A 3 46.66 -33.65 22.78
C ASN A 3 45.19 -33.82 22.34
N THR A 4 44.28 -33.35 23.14
CA THR A 4 42.85 -33.19 22.78
C THR A 4 42.64 -31.79 22.19
N THR A 5 42.55 -31.74 20.86
CA THR A 5 42.13 -30.54 20.13
C THR A 5 40.58 -30.44 20.15
N SER A 6 40.05 -29.42 20.84
CA SER A 6 38.64 -29.07 20.80
C SER A 6 38.22 -28.61 19.39
N PRO A 7 37.04 -29.00 18.86
CA PRO A 7 36.55 -28.55 17.58
C PRO A 7 36.14 -27.07 17.65
N ARG A 8 36.62 -26.26 16.69
CA ARG A 8 36.17 -24.87 16.48
C ARG A 8 34.66 -24.83 16.19
N PRO A 9 33.90 -23.84 16.73
CA PRO A 9 32.51 -23.68 16.39
C PRO A 9 32.39 -23.28 14.90
N MET A 10 31.60 -24.03 14.16
CA MET A 10 31.19 -23.69 12.77
C MET A 10 30.49 -22.33 12.76
N GLN A 11 31.12 -21.36 12.12
CA GLN A 11 30.44 -20.11 11.75
C GLN A 11 29.28 -20.45 10.81
N LYS A 12 28.05 -20.15 11.24
CA LYS A 12 26.89 -20.20 10.37
C LYS A 12 27.09 -19.18 9.23
N GLU A 13 27.32 -19.67 8.03
CA GLU A 13 27.29 -18.85 6.82
C GLU A 13 26.00 -18.03 6.79
N LYS A 14 26.15 -16.70 6.74
CA LYS A 14 25.02 -15.81 6.51
C LYS A 14 24.44 -16.15 5.12
N LYS A 15 23.25 -16.75 5.09
CA LYS A 15 22.52 -16.99 3.83
C LYS A 15 22.45 -15.67 3.06
N LYS A 16 22.88 -15.70 1.79
CA LYS A 16 22.78 -14.56 0.86
C LYS A 16 21.34 -14.06 0.86
N VAL A 17 21.16 -12.80 1.21
CA VAL A 17 19.87 -12.12 1.14
C VAL A 17 19.47 -12.10 -0.33
N ILE A 18 18.32 -12.69 -0.67
CA ILE A 18 17.76 -12.60 -2.03
C ILE A 18 17.04 -11.26 -2.11
N GLU A 19 17.72 -10.27 -2.68
CA GLU A 19 17.09 -8.98 -3.01
C GLU A 19 15.91 -9.22 -3.95
N LYS A 20 14.80 -8.56 -3.68
CA LYS A 20 13.71 -8.42 -4.67
C LYS A 20 14.17 -7.39 -5.71
N ALA A 21 14.99 -7.83 -6.65
CA ALA A 21 15.64 -7.00 -7.67
C ALA A 21 14.66 -6.17 -8.54
N THR A 22 13.35 -6.44 -8.42
CA THR A 22 12.28 -5.76 -9.15
C THR A 22 11.73 -4.52 -8.44
N LEU A 23 12.05 -4.30 -7.16
CA LEU A 23 11.60 -3.12 -6.43
C LEU A 23 12.60 -1.96 -6.57
N HIS A 24 12.07 -0.73 -6.49
CA HIS A 24 12.84 0.51 -6.55
C HIS A 24 14.03 0.50 -5.56
N PRO A 25 15.22 1.03 -5.94
CA PRO A 25 16.40 1.03 -5.06
C PRO A 25 16.18 1.65 -3.66
N SER A 26 15.34 2.67 -3.56
CA SER A 26 15.00 3.33 -2.29
C SER A 26 13.94 2.59 -1.47
N ASN A 27 13.36 1.50 -1.98
CA ASN A 27 12.31 0.78 -1.28
C ASN A 27 12.88 -0.02 -0.10
N LYS A 28 12.44 0.30 1.11
CA LYS A 28 12.88 -0.35 2.36
C LYS A 28 12.49 -1.84 2.46
N HIS A 29 11.65 -2.31 1.54
CA HIS A 29 11.10 -3.67 1.55
C HIS A 29 11.74 -4.58 0.48
N ARG A 30 12.90 -4.23 -0.06
CA ARG A 30 13.62 -5.04 -1.06
C ARG A 30 14.11 -6.37 -0.50
N ASP A 31 14.50 -6.34 0.75
CA ASP A 31 14.99 -7.53 1.45
C ASP A 31 13.86 -8.43 1.97
N ARG A 32 14.26 -9.59 2.49
CA ARG A 32 13.35 -10.45 3.24
C ARG A 32 12.89 -9.74 4.51
N TYR A 33 11.68 -10.05 4.95
CA TYR A 33 11.17 -9.50 6.20
C TYR A 33 12.01 -9.96 7.39
N ASP A 34 12.43 -9.02 8.22
CA ASP A 34 13.03 -9.28 9.53
C ASP A 34 11.89 -9.49 10.54
N PHE A 35 11.41 -10.73 10.65
CA PHE A 35 10.31 -11.06 11.55
C PHE A 35 10.66 -10.82 13.02
N ILE A 36 11.94 -10.88 13.42
CA ILE A 36 12.37 -10.56 14.79
C ILE A 36 12.10 -9.08 15.07
N ALA A 37 12.52 -8.18 14.20
CA ALA A 37 12.26 -6.75 14.33
C ALA A 37 10.75 -6.42 14.24
N LEU A 38 10.02 -7.07 13.33
CA LEU A 38 8.58 -6.86 13.14
C LEU A 38 7.77 -7.31 14.36
N ILE A 39 8.10 -8.47 14.95
CA ILE A 39 7.44 -9.00 16.15
C ILE A 39 7.77 -8.11 17.36
N LYS A 40 8.99 -7.61 17.49
CA LYS A 40 9.36 -6.67 18.55
C LYS A 40 8.47 -5.43 18.55
N THR A 41 8.12 -4.93 17.37
CA THR A 41 7.28 -3.73 17.20
C THR A 41 5.80 -4.05 17.29
N CYS A 42 5.37 -5.20 16.77
CA CYS A 42 3.99 -5.67 16.73
C CYS A 42 3.89 -7.14 17.21
N PRO A 43 3.83 -7.39 18.53
CA PRO A 43 3.86 -8.75 19.10
C PRO A 43 2.74 -9.67 18.61
N GLU A 44 1.59 -9.10 18.23
CA GLU A 44 0.46 -9.89 17.71
C GLU A 44 0.76 -10.60 16.39
N LEU A 45 1.82 -10.18 15.68
CA LEU A 45 2.26 -10.84 14.45
C LEU A 45 2.83 -12.25 14.73
N GLU A 46 3.43 -12.47 15.89
CA GLU A 46 4.15 -13.71 16.24
C GLU A 46 3.31 -14.97 15.98
N LYS A 47 2.05 -14.96 16.40
CA LYS A 47 1.12 -16.11 16.23
C LYS A 47 0.82 -16.48 14.77
N TYR A 48 1.18 -15.64 13.82
CA TYR A 48 0.99 -15.87 12.38
C TYR A 48 2.28 -16.23 11.66
N VAL A 49 3.44 -16.07 12.31
CA VAL A 49 4.74 -16.41 11.73
C VAL A 49 4.94 -17.92 11.78
N LYS A 50 5.37 -18.50 10.67
CA LYS A 50 5.64 -19.94 10.51
C LYS A 50 6.89 -20.14 9.68
N ILE A 51 7.55 -21.26 9.89
CA ILE A 51 8.63 -21.70 9.00
C ILE A 51 8.01 -22.25 7.72
N ASN A 52 8.42 -21.73 6.58
CA ASN A 52 7.99 -22.19 5.27
C ASN A 52 8.75 -23.47 4.85
N THR A 53 8.39 -24.04 3.70
CA THR A 53 9.01 -25.25 3.14
C THR A 53 10.50 -25.10 2.81
N GLN A 54 11.00 -23.85 2.76
CA GLN A 54 12.40 -23.53 2.48
C GLN A 54 13.22 -23.31 3.78
N GLY A 55 12.58 -23.46 4.95
CA GLY A 55 13.20 -23.26 6.25
C GLY A 55 13.31 -21.79 6.67
N ASP A 56 12.58 -20.90 6.04
CA ASP A 56 12.58 -19.46 6.34
C ASP A 56 11.31 -19.05 7.09
N GLU A 57 11.42 -18.03 7.94
CA GLU A 57 10.26 -17.38 8.55
C GLU A 57 9.37 -16.73 7.48
N SER A 58 8.08 -16.91 7.62
CA SER A 58 7.06 -16.41 6.70
C SER A 58 5.70 -16.39 7.39
N ILE A 59 4.69 -15.84 6.71
CA ILE A 59 3.30 -15.96 7.10
C ILE A 59 2.51 -16.77 6.07
N ASP A 60 1.32 -17.19 6.43
CA ASP A 60 0.34 -17.67 5.45
C ASP A 60 -0.32 -16.47 4.76
N PHE A 61 0.14 -16.16 3.54
CA PHE A 61 -0.44 -15.08 2.72
C PHE A 61 -1.88 -15.37 2.23
N ALA A 62 -2.38 -16.60 2.40
CA ALA A 62 -3.78 -16.93 2.19
C ALA A 62 -4.67 -16.55 3.39
N ASN A 63 -4.09 -16.21 4.52
CA ASN A 63 -4.81 -15.80 5.72
C ASN A 63 -4.91 -14.27 5.80
N PRO A 64 -6.12 -13.67 5.63
CA PRO A 64 -6.29 -12.22 5.66
C PRO A 64 -5.85 -11.57 6.98
N LYS A 65 -6.01 -12.28 8.11
CA LYS A 65 -5.58 -11.78 9.42
C LYS A 65 -4.05 -11.70 9.51
N ALA A 66 -3.35 -12.73 9.00
CA ALA A 66 -1.89 -12.74 8.97
C ALA A 66 -1.34 -11.58 8.10
N VAL A 67 -1.94 -11.36 6.92
CA VAL A 67 -1.57 -10.25 6.02
C VAL A 67 -1.81 -8.90 6.69
N LYS A 68 -2.95 -8.72 7.35
CA LYS A 68 -3.27 -7.46 8.07
C LYS A 68 -2.26 -7.18 9.19
N TRP A 69 -1.88 -8.19 9.98
CA TRP A 69 -0.90 -8.01 11.05
C TRP A 69 0.51 -7.77 10.51
N LEU A 70 0.90 -8.44 9.41
CA LEU A 70 2.17 -8.15 8.75
C LEU A 70 2.20 -6.70 8.25
N ASN A 71 1.16 -6.23 7.58
CA ASN A 71 1.09 -4.85 7.10
C ASN A 71 1.15 -3.85 8.26
N LYS A 72 0.42 -4.10 9.37
CA LYS A 72 0.49 -3.26 10.56
C LYS A 72 1.92 -3.21 11.10
N ALA A 73 2.59 -4.35 11.25
CA ALA A 73 3.98 -4.42 11.71
C ALA A 73 4.94 -3.65 10.79
N LEU A 74 4.78 -3.78 9.47
CA LEU A 74 5.57 -3.01 8.49
C LEU A 74 5.37 -1.51 8.64
N LEU A 75 4.12 -1.05 8.80
CA LEU A 75 3.79 0.35 8.98
C LEU A 75 4.34 0.91 10.30
N GLN A 76 4.25 0.14 11.38
CA GLN A 76 4.82 0.52 12.67
C GLN A 76 6.35 0.61 12.59
N THR A 77 7.00 -0.39 12.02
CA THR A 77 8.46 -0.49 12.01
C THR A 77 9.12 0.53 11.10
N TYR A 78 8.59 0.72 9.88
CA TYR A 78 9.26 1.52 8.85
C TYR A 78 8.68 2.91 8.68
N TYR A 79 7.41 3.14 9.09
CA TYR A 79 6.72 4.42 8.87
C TYR A 79 6.25 5.05 10.17
N SER A 80 6.54 4.47 11.33
CA SER A 80 6.15 4.98 12.67
C SER A 80 4.63 5.20 12.80
N ILE A 81 3.83 4.34 12.17
CA ILE A 81 2.38 4.36 12.27
C ILE A 81 1.96 3.44 13.41
N GLU A 82 1.60 4.03 14.55
CA GLU A 82 1.26 3.26 15.75
C GLU A 82 -0.13 2.62 15.64
N ASN A 83 -1.08 3.39 15.15
CA ASN A 83 -2.47 2.99 15.07
C ASN A 83 -2.91 2.89 13.61
N TRP A 84 -2.96 1.64 13.11
CA TRP A 84 -3.46 1.34 11.78
C TRP A 84 -4.36 0.12 11.82
N THR A 85 -5.57 0.30 11.36
CA THR A 85 -6.52 -0.78 11.15
C THR A 85 -7.50 -0.40 10.05
N ILE A 86 -7.93 -1.40 9.30
CA ILE A 86 -8.94 -1.24 8.25
C ILE A 86 -10.18 -2.09 8.60
N PRO A 87 -11.38 -1.70 8.19
CA PRO A 87 -12.58 -2.48 8.41
C PRO A 87 -12.50 -3.84 7.71
N THR A 88 -13.24 -4.81 8.21
CA THR A 88 -13.32 -6.13 7.57
C THR A 88 -13.92 -6.03 6.17
N GLY A 89 -13.33 -6.73 5.22
CA GLY A 89 -13.78 -6.76 3.83
C GLY A 89 -13.20 -5.67 2.94
N TYR A 90 -12.52 -4.67 3.48
CA TYR A 90 -11.80 -3.66 2.69
C TYR A 90 -10.44 -4.17 2.23
N LEU A 91 -9.94 -3.58 1.13
CA LEU A 91 -8.66 -3.97 0.55
C LEU A 91 -7.50 -3.75 1.53
N CYS A 92 -6.75 -4.82 1.79
CA CYS A 92 -5.53 -4.78 2.58
C CYS A 92 -4.33 -4.66 1.61
N PRO A 93 -3.72 -3.47 1.46
CA PRO A 93 -2.73 -3.23 0.41
C PRO A 93 -1.41 -3.95 0.71
N PRO A 94 -0.72 -4.52 -0.31
CA PRO A 94 0.64 -5.02 -0.13
C PRO A 94 1.62 -3.85 0.01
N ILE A 95 2.10 -3.58 1.23
CA ILE A 95 2.94 -2.42 1.56
C ILE A 95 4.17 -2.29 0.64
N PRO A 96 4.94 -3.35 0.33
CA PRO A 96 6.12 -3.20 -0.53
C PRO A 96 5.80 -2.63 -1.91
N GLY A 97 4.74 -3.09 -2.57
CA GLY A 97 4.34 -2.58 -3.88
C GLY A 97 3.77 -1.15 -3.82
N ARG A 98 3.16 -0.77 -2.71
CA ARG A 98 2.66 0.60 -2.52
C ARG A 98 3.80 1.58 -2.26
N ALA A 99 4.81 1.18 -1.50
CA ALA A 99 6.03 1.96 -1.33
C ALA A 99 6.78 2.11 -2.65
N ASP A 100 6.85 1.04 -3.44
CA ASP A 100 7.47 1.05 -4.76
C ASP A 100 6.87 2.11 -5.67
N TYR A 101 5.54 2.14 -5.75
CA TYR A 101 4.81 3.14 -6.52
C TYR A 101 5.14 4.58 -6.09
N ILE A 102 5.16 4.86 -4.80
CA ILE A 102 5.52 6.20 -4.28
C ILE A 102 6.95 6.59 -4.63
N HIS A 103 7.90 5.65 -4.60
CA HIS A 103 9.28 5.94 -4.99
C HIS A 103 9.40 6.27 -6.49
N HIS A 104 8.67 5.56 -7.37
CA HIS A 104 8.62 5.90 -8.80
C HIS A 104 7.95 7.25 -9.06
N ILE A 105 6.90 7.61 -8.30
CA ILE A 105 6.31 8.94 -8.35
C ILE A 105 7.34 10.02 -7.94
N ALA A 106 8.14 9.74 -6.93
CA ALA A 106 9.20 10.65 -6.50
C ALA A 106 10.27 10.86 -7.59
N GLU A 107 10.68 9.80 -8.29
CA GLU A 107 11.58 9.91 -9.43
C GLU A 107 10.96 10.73 -10.58
N LEU A 108 9.67 10.51 -10.86
CA LEU A 108 8.94 11.29 -11.87
C LEU A 108 8.97 12.79 -11.55
N LEU A 109 8.65 13.17 -10.32
CA LEU A 109 8.76 14.57 -9.86
C LEU A 109 10.20 15.07 -9.92
N GLY A 110 11.17 14.23 -9.56
CA GLY A 110 12.60 14.54 -9.67
C GLY A 110 13.03 14.83 -11.11
N SER A 111 12.51 14.09 -12.08
CA SER A 111 12.85 14.29 -13.52
C SER A 111 12.45 15.68 -14.01
N SER A 112 11.36 16.24 -13.49
CA SER A 112 10.91 17.61 -13.77
C SER A 112 11.60 18.67 -12.90
N ASN A 113 12.45 18.27 -11.93
CA ASN A 113 13.15 19.13 -10.99
C ASN A 113 14.67 18.94 -11.04
N ASN A 114 15.25 18.97 -12.24
CA ASN A 114 16.70 18.82 -12.48
C ASN A 114 17.32 17.57 -11.81
N GLY A 115 16.60 16.47 -11.78
CA GLY A 115 17.03 15.19 -11.20
C GLY A 115 16.98 15.15 -9.67
N ARG A 116 16.44 16.17 -8.99
CA ARG A 116 16.33 16.23 -7.53
C ARG A 116 14.91 15.92 -7.10
N ILE A 117 14.75 14.87 -6.32
CA ILE A 117 13.45 14.53 -5.75
C ILE A 117 13.02 15.66 -4.80
N PRO A 118 11.88 16.31 -5.06
CA PRO A 118 11.39 17.38 -4.18
C PRO A 118 10.84 16.77 -2.88
N VAL A 119 11.09 17.43 -1.75
CA VAL A 119 10.69 16.99 -0.41
C VAL A 119 9.98 18.11 0.35
N GLY A 120 9.22 17.73 1.37
CA GLY A 120 8.51 18.65 2.24
C GLY A 120 7.06 18.88 1.83
N ASN A 121 6.29 19.46 2.75
CA ASN A 121 4.83 19.57 2.64
C ASN A 121 4.33 20.64 1.64
N LYS A 122 5.23 21.36 1.01
CA LYS A 122 4.89 22.21 -0.14
C LYS A 122 4.55 21.40 -1.38
N ILE A 123 5.08 20.18 -1.47
CA ILE A 123 4.68 19.24 -2.54
C ILE A 123 3.35 18.64 -2.16
N ARG A 124 2.35 18.89 -2.99
CA ARG A 124 0.98 18.47 -2.76
C ARG A 124 0.56 17.41 -3.77
N CYS A 125 0.14 16.27 -3.26
CA CYS A 125 -0.35 15.16 -4.07
C CYS A 125 -1.87 15.01 -3.93
N LEU A 126 -2.56 14.72 -5.03
CA LEU A 126 -3.95 14.29 -5.00
C LEU A 126 -4.00 12.78 -5.15
N ASP A 127 -4.51 12.07 -4.14
CA ASP A 127 -4.75 10.62 -4.17
C ASP A 127 -6.22 10.33 -4.44
N ILE A 128 -6.52 9.82 -5.64
CA ILE A 128 -7.87 9.49 -6.09
C ILE A 128 -8.20 8.05 -5.69
N GLY A 129 -9.22 7.89 -4.85
CA GLY A 129 -9.55 6.59 -4.26
C GLY A 129 -8.57 6.21 -3.15
N VAL A 130 -8.41 7.09 -2.15
CA VAL A 130 -7.46 6.89 -1.04
C VAL A 130 -7.69 5.59 -0.26
N GLY A 131 -8.90 5.05 -0.31
CA GLY A 131 -9.32 3.82 0.33
C GLY A 131 -9.31 3.87 1.86
N ALA A 132 -9.77 2.78 2.47
CA ALA A 132 -9.85 2.65 3.93
C ALA A 132 -8.48 2.63 4.63
N SER A 133 -7.41 2.37 3.90
CA SER A 133 -6.05 2.18 4.42
C SER A 133 -5.21 3.46 4.47
N CYS A 134 -5.54 4.48 3.68
CA CYS A 134 -4.78 5.73 3.53
C CYS A 134 -3.30 5.52 3.18
N ILE A 135 -2.99 4.48 2.40
CA ILE A 135 -1.62 3.95 2.34
C ILE A 135 -0.65 4.85 1.58
N TYR A 136 -1.06 5.45 0.45
CA TYR A 136 -0.19 6.33 -0.31
C TYR A 136 0.13 7.63 0.42
N PRO A 137 -0.84 8.33 1.03
CA PRO A 137 -0.56 9.49 1.87
C PRO A 137 0.38 9.18 3.04
N ILE A 138 0.19 8.04 3.71
CA ILE A 138 1.08 7.61 4.80
C ILE A 138 2.51 7.47 4.30
N ILE A 139 2.73 6.67 3.25
CA ILE A 139 4.08 6.39 2.74
C ILE A 139 4.70 7.67 2.18
N GLY A 140 3.99 8.43 1.34
CA GLY A 140 4.52 9.64 0.72
C GLY A 140 4.87 10.74 1.74
N ASN A 141 4.04 10.90 2.78
CA ASN A 141 4.35 11.82 3.87
C ASN A 141 5.60 11.38 4.65
N LYS A 142 5.70 10.09 5.00
CA LYS A 142 6.84 9.58 5.79
C LYS A 142 8.15 9.51 5.03
N GLU A 143 8.13 9.21 3.72
CA GLU A 143 9.35 9.12 2.91
C GLU A 143 9.84 10.48 2.43
N TYR A 144 8.91 11.36 2.05
CA TYR A 144 9.26 12.60 1.36
C TYR A 144 8.72 13.87 2.03
N GLY A 145 7.92 13.75 3.08
CA GLY A 145 7.30 14.88 3.77
C GLY A 145 6.19 15.56 2.98
N TRP A 146 5.66 14.93 1.93
CA TRP A 146 4.63 15.50 1.06
C TRP A 146 3.30 15.68 1.79
N SER A 147 2.52 16.67 1.36
CA SER A 147 1.11 16.82 1.76
C SER A 147 0.18 16.14 0.76
N PHE A 148 -1.01 15.74 1.24
CA PHE A 148 -1.97 15.00 0.44
C PHE A 148 -3.39 15.54 0.56
N ILE A 149 -4.09 15.53 -0.56
CA ILE A 149 -5.55 15.53 -0.62
C ILE A 149 -5.94 14.10 -1.02
N GLY A 150 -6.68 13.40 -0.17
CA GLY A 150 -7.21 12.08 -0.49
C GLY A 150 -8.70 12.16 -0.78
N SER A 151 -9.15 11.70 -1.94
CA SER A 151 -10.57 11.59 -2.26
C SER A 151 -11.08 10.16 -2.15
N GLU A 152 -12.32 9.98 -1.72
CA GLU A 152 -12.94 8.67 -1.59
C GLU A 152 -14.46 8.78 -1.80
N ILE A 153 -15.05 7.80 -2.49
CA ILE A 153 -16.51 7.74 -2.73
C ILE A 153 -17.25 6.98 -1.62
N ASP A 154 -16.57 6.10 -0.90
CA ASP A 154 -17.16 5.31 0.19
C ASP A 154 -16.98 6.03 1.53
N PRO A 155 -18.08 6.50 2.16
CA PRO A 155 -18.00 7.17 3.46
C PRO A 155 -17.37 6.31 4.56
N LYS A 156 -17.51 4.98 4.51
CA LYS A 156 -16.91 4.07 5.51
C LYS A 156 -15.41 3.94 5.32
N ALA A 157 -14.95 3.87 4.07
CA ALA A 157 -13.52 3.91 3.75
C ALA A 157 -12.91 5.22 4.20
N LEU A 158 -13.55 6.34 3.85
CA LEU A 158 -13.12 7.68 4.26
C LEU A 158 -13.03 7.84 5.78
N ALA A 159 -14.06 7.38 6.52
CA ALA A 159 -14.06 7.41 7.99
C ALA A 159 -12.94 6.55 8.59
N SER A 160 -12.60 5.42 7.96
CA SER A 160 -11.46 4.59 8.39
C SER A 160 -10.14 5.31 8.17
N ALA A 161 -9.92 5.89 7.00
CA ALA A 161 -8.73 6.69 6.70
C ALA A 161 -8.60 7.90 7.64
N GLN A 162 -9.70 8.61 7.90
CA GLN A 162 -9.73 9.76 8.82
C GLN A 162 -9.33 9.35 10.24
N ARG A 163 -9.81 8.19 10.72
CA ARG A 163 -9.42 7.66 12.02
C ARG A 163 -7.92 7.36 12.08
N ILE A 164 -7.35 6.73 11.03
CA ILE A 164 -5.91 6.44 10.99
C ILE A 164 -5.11 7.75 11.09
N ILE A 165 -5.51 8.81 10.38
CA ILE A 165 -4.85 10.11 10.43
C ILE A 165 -4.95 10.72 11.83
N GLN A 166 -6.11 10.70 12.46
CA GLN A 166 -6.34 11.27 13.80
C GLN A 166 -5.55 10.54 14.88
N GLU A 167 -5.48 9.21 14.80
CA GLU A 167 -4.74 8.37 15.73
C GLU A 167 -3.21 8.44 15.54
N ASN A 168 -2.72 9.10 14.47
CA ASN A 168 -1.31 9.33 14.17
C ASN A 168 -1.09 10.85 13.94
N ALA A 169 -1.05 11.61 15.01
CA ALA A 169 -1.15 13.09 15.03
C ALA A 169 -0.21 13.82 14.06
N PHE A 170 0.97 13.26 13.74
CA PHE A 170 1.91 13.88 12.81
C PHE A 170 1.38 13.93 11.34
N LEU A 171 0.38 13.12 11.00
CA LEU A 171 -0.26 13.12 9.68
C LEU A 171 -1.32 14.23 9.54
N THR A 172 -1.89 14.71 10.64
CA THR A 172 -3.09 15.56 10.63
C THR A 172 -2.88 16.91 9.96
N LYS A 173 -1.66 17.43 9.95
CA LYS A 173 -1.32 18.73 9.34
C LYS A 173 -1.09 18.67 7.83
N ASP A 174 -0.76 17.48 7.32
CA ASP A 174 -0.30 17.33 5.94
C ASP A 174 -1.25 16.49 5.09
N ILE A 175 -2.29 15.86 5.67
CA ILE A 175 -3.26 15.01 4.94
C ILE A 175 -4.67 15.51 5.18
N THR A 176 -5.35 15.86 4.09
CA THR A 176 -6.77 16.25 4.08
C THR A 176 -7.56 15.22 3.31
N LEU A 177 -8.70 14.77 3.84
CA LEU A 177 -9.59 13.82 3.18
C LEU A 177 -10.89 14.48 2.75
N ARG A 178 -11.39 14.12 1.57
CA ARG A 178 -12.61 14.66 0.97
C ARG A 178 -13.51 13.55 0.45
N LEU A 179 -14.80 13.62 0.77
CA LEU A 179 -15.79 12.71 0.22
C LEU A 179 -16.13 13.15 -1.22
N GLN A 180 -16.00 12.23 -2.16
CA GLN A 180 -16.55 12.40 -3.50
C GLN A 180 -18.02 11.95 -3.52
N GLU A 181 -18.93 12.90 -3.55
CA GLU A 181 -20.38 12.63 -3.47
C GLU A 181 -20.94 12.07 -4.78
N ASN A 182 -20.33 12.41 -5.92
CA ASN A 182 -20.75 11.93 -7.23
C ASN A 182 -19.73 10.93 -7.81
N PRO A 183 -20.04 9.63 -7.88
CA PRO A 183 -19.12 8.61 -8.41
C PRO A 183 -18.67 8.81 -9.86
N LYS A 184 -19.32 9.68 -10.63
CA LYS A 184 -18.95 10.02 -12.00
C LYS A 184 -17.91 11.14 -12.08
N ASP A 185 -17.72 11.86 -10.99
CA ASP A 185 -16.76 12.95 -10.90
C ASP A 185 -15.50 12.49 -10.21
N ILE A 186 -14.35 12.88 -10.75
CA ILE A 186 -13.04 12.55 -10.19
C ILE A 186 -12.45 13.76 -9.49
N PHE A 187 -12.50 14.92 -10.15
CA PHE A 187 -11.92 16.17 -9.64
C PHE A 187 -12.99 17.16 -9.16
N HIS A 188 -14.17 17.20 -9.79
CA HIS A 188 -15.27 18.07 -9.38
C HIS A 188 -15.74 17.71 -7.96
N GLY A 189 -15.94 18.74 -7.12
CA GLY A 189 -16.27 18.54 -5.71
C GLY A 189 -15.09 18.19 -4.81
N ILE A 190 -13.93 17.82 -5.40
CA ILE A 190 -12.70 17.49 -4.69
C ILE A 190 -11.70 18.63 -4.78
N MET A 191 -11.42 19.13 -5.99
CA MET A 191 -10.45 20.18 -6.21
C MET A 191 -11.13 21.56 -6.20
N GLU A 192 -10.53 22.50 -5.47
CA GLU A 192 -10.88 23.92 -5.58
C GLU A 192 -10.08 24.57 -6.70
N ARG A 193 -10.66 25.57 -7.39
CA ARG A 193 -10.02 26.22 -8.55
C ARG A 193 -8.66 26.88 -8.23
N SER A 194 -8.44 27.28 -7.00
CA SER A 194 -7.20 27.94 -6.54
C SER A 194 -6.25 27.02 -5.81
N GLU A 195 -6.52 25.72 -5.77
CA GLU A 195 -5.75 24.76 -5.01
C GLU A 195 -4.81 23.96 -5.92
N PRO A 196 -3.51 24.33 -5.98
CA PRO A 196 -2.57 23.62 -6.83
C PRO A 196 -2.21 22.25 -6.24
N VAL A 197 -1.95 21.28 -7.12
CA VAL A 197 -1.35 19.98 -6.81
C VAL A 197 -0.17 19.75 -7.76
N ASP A 198 0.90 19.16 -7.26
CA ASP A 198 2.09 18.86 -8.07
C ASP A 198 1.92 17.56 -8.85
N ILE A 199 1.10 16.65 -8.34
CA ILE A 199 0.84 15.36 -8.98
C ILE A 199 -0.49 14.75 -8.51
N THR A 200 -1.13 14.03 -9.43
CA THR A 200 -2.29 13.18 -9.13
C THR A 200 -1.88 11.73 -9.21
N ILE A 201 -2.21 10.95 -8.19
CA ILE A 201 -1.97 9.52 -8.12
C ILE A 201 -3.28 8.77 -7.95
N CYS A 202 -3.31 7.52 -8.39
CA CYS A 202 -4.48 6.66 -8.28
C CYS A 202 -4.08 5.19 -8.33
N ASN A 203 -4.81 4.36 -7.64
CA ASN A 203 -4.85 2.92 -7.88
C ASN A 203 -6.27 2.57 -8.30
N PRO A 204 -6.58 2.63 -9.61
CA PRO A 204 -7.94 2.51 -10.10
C PRO A 204 -8.52 1.13 -9.87
N PRO A 205 -9.85 0.97 -9.85
CA PRO A 205 -10.49 -0.35 -9.89
C PRO A 205 -10.17 -1.03 -11.24
N PHE A 206 -9.63 -2.26 -11.17
CA PHE A 206 -9.06 -2.93 -12.34
C PHE A 206 -10.07 -3.63 -13.23
N HIS A 207 -11.15 -4.19 -12.63
CA HIS A 207 -12.11 -5.03 -13.34
C HIS A 207 -13.27 -4.23 -13.90
N SER A 208 -13.85 -4.72 -14.99
CA SER A 208 -14.99 -4.10 -15.66
C SER A 208 -16.34 -4.50 -15.08
N SER A 209 -16.38 -5.57 -14.27
CA SER A 209 -17.57 -6.05 -13.58
C SER A 209 -17.24 -6.86 -12.31
N ALA A 210 -18.26 -7.08 -11.48
CA ALA A 210 -18.16 -7.91 -10.28
C ALA A 210 -17.79 -9.36 -10.64
N GLU A 211 -18.39 -9.92 -11.69
CA GLU A 211 -18.15 -11.30 -12.15
C GLU A 211 -16.71 -11.49 -12.61
N GLU A 212 -16.14 -10.51 -13.31
CA GLU A 212 -14.74 -10.53 -13.72
C GLU A 212 -13.82 -10.52 -12.50
N SER A 213 -14.09 -9.65 -11.54
CA SER A 213 -13.34 -9.56 -10.29
C SER A 213 -13.37 -10.87 -9.51
N GLU A 214 -14.53 -11.49 -9.35
CA GLU A 214 -14.69 -12.78 -8.67
C GLU A 214 -13.92 -13.90 -9.39
N ARG A 215 -14.02 -13.97 -10.73
CA ARG A 215 -13.32 -14.97 -11.54
C ARG A 215 -11.81 -14.87 -11.38
N GLU A 216 -11.24 -13.66 -11.44
CA GLU A 216 -9.80 -13.45 -11.29
C GLU A 216 -9.35 -13.75 -9.84
N THR A 217 -10.16 -13.40 -8.85
CA THR A 217 -9.91 -13.75 -7.45
C THR A 217 -9.85 -15.28 -7.26
N LEU A 218 -10.81 -16.01 -7.81
CA LEU A 218 -10.83 -17.48 -7.75
C LEU A 218 -9.61 -18.10 -8.43
N LYS A 219 -9.16 -17.57 -9.56
CA LYS A 219 -7.94 -18.03 -10.24
C LYS A 219 -6.70 -17.83 -9.36
N LYS A 220 -6.53 -16.63 -8.78
CA LYS A 220 -5.40 -16.32 -7.89
C LYS A 220 -5.38 -17.22 -6.65
N LEU A 221 -6.52 -17.42 -6.01
CA LEU A 221 -6.64 -18.29 -4.85
C LEU A 221 -6.34 -19.75 -5.17
N SER A 222 -6.84 -20.25 -6.31
CA SER A 222 -6.60 -21.62 -6.76
C SER A 222 -5.11 -21.85 -7.06
N SER A 223 -4.42 -20.86 -7.62
CA SER A 223 -2.97 -20.94 -7.89
C SER A 223 -2.15 -20.92 -6.59
N LEU A 224 -2.52 -20.12 -5.60
CA LEU A 224 -1.83 -20.03 -4.31
C LEU A 224 -1.99 -21.31 -3.47
N ASN A 225 -3.17 -21.90 -3.47
CA ASN A 225 -3.48 -23.06 -2.63
C ASN A 225 -3.25 -24.43 -3.29
N LYS A 226 -2.86 -24.46 -4.59
CA LYS A 226 -2.76 -25.70 -5.40
C LYS A 226 -4.02 -26.59 -5.35
N LYS A 227 -5.18 -26.02 -5.00
CA LYS A 227 -6.49 -26.68 -4.91
C LYS A 227 -7.54 -25.80 -5.59
N LYS A 228 -8.51 -26.44 -6.23
CA LYS A 228 -9.67 -25.75 -6.82
C LYS A 228 -10.54 -25.18 -5.70
N ILE A 229 -10.59 -23.84 -5.59
CA ILE A 229 -11.42 -23.16 -4.61
C ILE A 229 -12.69 -22.72 -5.32
N THR A 230 -13.84 -23.06 -4.74
CA THR A 230 -15.17 -22.76 -5.32
C THR A 230 -15.84 -21.55 -4.69
N THR A 231 -15.33 -21.08 -3.54
CA THR A 231 -15.88 -19.89 -2.85
C THR A 231 -14.78 -18.85 -2.74
N PRO A 232 -14.96 -17.63 -3.27
CA PRO A 232 -13.96 -16.58 -3.19
C PRO A 232 -13.85 -16.10 -1.75
N VAL A 233 -12.74 -16.41 -1.10
CA VAL A 233 -12.30 -15.72 0.12
C VAL A 233 -11.24 -14.72 -0.33
N LEU A 234 -11.58 -13.45 -0.35
CA LEU A 234 -10.64 -12.37 -0.72
C LEU A 234 -9.55 -12.27 0.34
N ASN A 235 -8.37 -12.82 0.06
CA ASN A 235 -7.23 -12.80 0.99
C ASN A 235 -6.77 -11.40 1.35
N PHE A 236 -6.95 -10.46 0.40
CA PHE A 236 -6.59 -9.05 0.57
C PHE A 236 -7.82 -8.17 0.80
N GLY A 237 -9.03 -8.73 0.89
CA GLY A 237 -10.28 -7.97 0.97
C GLY A 237 -10.60 -7.24 -0.35
N GLY A 238 -11.49 -6.28 -0.26
CA GLY A 238 -11.90 -5.38 -1.34
C GLY A 238 -13.41 -5.27 -1.43
N GLN A 239 -13.91 -4.04 -1.39
CA GLN A 239 -15.31 -3.73 -1.69
C GLN A 239 -15.51 -3.63 -3.20
N ASN A 240 -16.73 -3.70 -3.67
CA ASN A 240 -17.04 -3.64 -5.10
C ASN A 240 -16.42 -2.41 -5.78
N ASN A 241 -16.52 -1.24 -5.16
CA ASN A 241 -15.96 0.01 -5.66
C ASN A 241 -14.42 0.08 -5.65
N GLU A 242 -13.75 -0.76 -4.86
CA GLU A 242 -12.29 -0.89 -4.86
C GLU A 242 -11.80 -1.84 -5.97
N LEU A 243 -12.64 -2.77 -6.41
CA LEU A 243 -12.24 -3.86 -7.28
C LEU A 243 -12.65 -3.67 -8.73
N TRP A 244 -13.81 -3.07 -8.98
CA TRP A 244 -14.33 -2.89 -10.33
C TRP A 244 -15.11 -1.59 -10.51
N CYS A 245 -15.15 -1.11 -11.75
CA CYS A 245 -16.03 -0.03 -12.19
C CYS A 245 -16.53 -0.32 -13.60
N GLU A 246 -17.61 0.35 -14.02
CA GLU A 246 -18.14 0.21 -15.38
C GLU A 246 -17.08 0.58 -16.43
N GLY A 247 -16.73 -0.38 -17.29
CA GLY A 247 -15.68 -0.23 -18.31
C GLY A 247 -14.24 -0.38 -17.80
N GLY A 248 -14.06 -0.73 -16.52
CA GLY A 248 -12.79 -1.07 -15.90
C GLY A 248 -11.76 0.05 -15.87
N GLU A 249 -10.52 -0.33 -15.60
CA GLU A 249 -9.37 0.59 -15.49
C GLU A 249 -9.23 1.53 -16.69
N VAL A 250 -9.39 1.02 -17.90
CA VAL A 250 -9.20 1.80 -19.13
C VAL A 250 -10.19 2.96 -19.20
N ARG A 251 -11.48 2.72 -18.85
CA ARG A 251 -12.50 3.76 -18.84
C ARG A 251 -12.23 4.75 -17.71
N PHE A 252 -11.89 4.27 -16.54
CA PHE A 252 -11.58 5.11 -15.39
C PHE A 252 -10.45 6.09 -15.69
N VAL A 253 -9.31 5.59 -16.20
CA VAL A 253 -8.15 6.42 -16.55
C VAL A 253 -8.48 7.40 -17.67
N ARG A 254 -9.26 7.00 -18.68
CA ARG A 254 -9.73 7.89 -19.74
C ARG A 254 -10.59 9.03 -19.20
N ASP A 255 -11.52 8.73 -18.29
CA ASP A 255 -12.38 9.73 -17.66
C ASP A 255 -11.57 10.67 -16.76
N MET A 256 -10.58 10.15 -16.04
CA MET A 256 -9.63 10.94 -15.26
C MET A 256 -8.87 11.95 -16.16
N ILE A 257 -8.28 11.49 -17.26
CA ILE A 257 -7.57 12.36 -18.23
C ILE A 257 -8.53 13.39 -18.84
N ARG A 258 -9.75 12.99 -19.18
CA ARG A 258 -10.75 13.90 -19.74
C ARG A 258 -11.14 15.01 -18.77
N GLN A 259 -11.40 14.66 -17.52
CA GLN A 259 -11.81 15.61 -16.50
C GLN A 259 -10.65 16.51 -16.05
N SER A 260 -9.42 16.01 -16.00
CA SER A 260 -8.25 16.81 -15.59
C SER A 260 -8.03 18.05 -16.45
N LYS A 261 -8.46 18.04 -17.74
CA LYS A 261 -8.37 19.20 -18.63
C LYS A 261 -9.10 20.44 -18.09
N GLN A 262 -10.13 20.25 -17.26
CA GLN A 262 -10.89 21.36 -16.64
C GLN A 262 -10.18 21.97 -15.44
N PHE A 263 -9.11 21.30 -14.97
CA PHE A 263 -8.29 21.67 -13.83
C PHE A 263 -6.82 21.95 -14.24
N SER A 264 -6.60 22.26 -15.51
CA SER A 264 -5.23 22.48 -16.07
C SER A 264 -4.47 23.65 -15.41
N THR A 265 -5.15 24.52 -14.68
CA THR A 265 -4.52 25.60 -13.90
C THR A 265 -4.14 25.17 -12.47
N ASN A 266 -4.48 23.94 -12.06
CA ASN A 266 -4.19 23.38 -10.74
C ASN A 266 -2.92 22.50 -10.73
N CYS A 267 -2.36 22.19 -11.90
CA CYS A 267 -1.14 21.38 -12.06
C CYS A 267 -0.09 22.12 -12.87
#